data_d88af6ed41157769936281e98d889059
#
_entry.id   d88af6ed41157769936281e98d889059
#
_cell.length_a   1.000
_cell.length_b   1.000
_cell.length_c   1.000
_cell.angle_alpha   90.00
_cell.angle_beta   90.00
_cell.angle_gamma   90.00
#
_symmetry.space_group_name_H-M   'P 1'
#
loop_
_entity.id
_entity.type
_entity.pdbx_description
1 polymer ?
#
loop_
_entity_poly.entity_id
_entity_poly.type
_entity_poly.pdbx_seq_one_letter_code
_entity_poly.pdbx_strand_id
1 'polypeptide(L)'
;MFHPIDLESKPTLLRYLKQANKQCCDYAFASLYAWASFYRTVWCEVDGFLILRFLVTGTKKWAYLEPLGSGDISKAIEFIQNDAATVTHQPIRFFSLSQEFVEKAQSIPALQSQSFYKNRSFGNYIYSREKLAHLAGKKFHGKRNHIAQFHKLYPDYAWKIIDPHTDIFAIEELLGQWIDSQGRSTTTILQEKTMIERSLASYEALELFGILLTVEGKTVAFAYGSKVNANTFCLHVEKADKHYEGAYAKINQLIAQSLPESIEYINREEDMGLESLRKAKLSYYPDFLTEEYFSYDINSTEAQIWELWQTCFPEDDNEFMPNFIYPYSEDSSRITLYQNGKLASMLHLIEGESSWGKVGYIYGLATAPNYRCQGFAKQILEKAMEQAKKSGMVALWAIQENRSYRIWQSKLDFSEIQAEALKFETEDGFDFGENPETDFGIFRIIDMQAYLSLYAQEHPEFSTQISVEDKVLPENSGLYQIQNGSVTKSTGENENCRSKPAEILQKMPISGGKVLKIAVVSRQH
;
A
#
# COMPACT_ATOMS: atom_id res chain seq x y z
N MET A 1 -11.78 -27.47 11.39
CA MET A 1 -12.09 -26.17 12.06
C MET A 1 -10.80 -25.35 12.08
N PHE A 2 -10.87 -24.06 11.78
CA PHE A 2 -9.70 -23.17 11.87
C PHE A 2 -9.39 -22.79 13.32
N HIS A 3 -8.12 -22.71 13.66
CA HIS A 3 -7.57 -22.36 14.96
C HIS A 3 -6.75 -21.06 14.86
N PRO A 4 -6.68 -20.22 15.91
CA PRO A 4 -5.79 -19.07 15.95
C PRO A 4 -4.32 -19.53 15.96
N ILE A 5 -3.42 -18.62 15.53
CA ILE A 5 -1.98 -18.85 15.68
C ILE A 5 -1.54 -18.36 17.05
N ASP A 6 -1.06 -19.29 17.87
CA ASP A 6 -0.54 -19.10 19.21
C ASP A 6 0.75 -19.92 19.43
N LEU A 7 1.32 -19.84 20.62
CA LEU A 7 2.54 -20.60 20.95
C LEU A 7 2.29 -22.11 21.07
N GLU A 8 1.07 -22.53 21.38
CA GLU A 8 0.69 -23.95 21.48
C GLU A 8 0.63 -24.58 20.09
N SER A 9 0.28 -23.80 19.07
CA SER A 9 0.25 -24.24 17.67
C SER A 9 1.64 -24.41 17.04
N LYS A 10 2.69 -23.82 17.65
CA LYS A 10 4.06 -23.82 17.10
C LYS A 10 4.58 -25.20 16.69
N PRO A 11 4.50 -26.26 17.50
CA PRO A 11 5.03 -27.57 17.12
C PRO A 11 4.37 -28.14 15.86
N THR A 12 3.07 -27.94 15.72
CA THR A 12 2.30 -28.42 14.56
C THR A 12 2.68 -27.62 13.31
N LEU A 13 2.67 -26.30 13.38
CA LEU A 13 3.00 -25.45 12.24
C LEU A 13 4.44 -25.68 11.78
N LEU A 14 5.40 -25.75 12.72
CA LEU A 14 6.81 -25.96 12.39
C LEU A 14 7.06 -27.28 11.64
N ARG A 15 6.26 -28.31 11.86
CA ARG A 15 6.37 -29.57 11.11
C ARG A 15 6.18 -29.32 9.61
N TYR A 16 5.14 -28.56 9.23
CA TYR A 16 4.85 -28.22 7.83
C TYR A 16 5.82 -27.20 7.26
N LEU A 17 6.13 -26.14 8.02
CA LEU A 17 7.03 -25.08 7.60
C LEU A 17 8.44 -25.61 7.30
N LYS A 18 8.97 -26.48 8.16
CA LYS A 18 10.27 -27.14 7.94
C LYS A 18 10.27 -28.07 6.73
N GLN A 19 9.18 -28.82 6.53
CA GLN A 19 9.05 -29.72 5.38
C GLN A 19 8.96 -28.93 4.07
N ALA A 20 8.22 -27.81 4.04
CA ALA A 20 8.08 -26.96 2.88
C ALA A 20 9.36 -26.22 2.52
N ASN A 21 10.25 -25.99 3.49
CA ASN A 21 11.58 -25.38 3.31
C ASN A 21 11.56 -24.08 2.50
N LYS A 22 10.52 -23.26 2.66
CA LYS A 22 10.37 -21.96 1.96
C LYS A 22 11.41 -20.96 2.47
N GLN A 23 11.74 -19.96 1.64
CA GLN A 23 12.61 -18.84 2.03
C GLN A 23 11.83 -17.53 2.27
N CYS A 24 10.56 -17.47 1.88
CA CYS A 24 9.68 -16.31 2.08
C CYS A 24 9.38 -16.09 3.58
N CYS A 25 9.40 -14.85 4.02
CA CYS A 25 9.16 -14.44 5.41
C CYS A 25 7.77 -14.82 5.93
N ASP A 26 6.74 -14.91 5.06
CA ASP A 26 5.38 -15.32 5.40
C ASP A 26 5.32 -16.75 5.97
N TYR A 27 6.34 -17.55 5.73
CA TYR A 27 6.46 -18.91 6.24
C TYR A 27 7.41 -19.03 7.44
N ALA A 28 7.86 -17.92 8.01
CA ALA A 28 8.53 -17.92 9.31
C ALA A 28 7.48 -17.94 10.43
N PHE A 29 7.59 -18.89 11.37
CA PHE A 29 6.63 -18.97 12.47
C PHE A 29 6.57 -17.69 13.30
N ALA A 30 7.70 -17.03 13.51
CA ALA A 30 7.74 -15.76 14.23
C ALA A 30 6.93 -14.66 13.51
N SER A 31 7.01 -14.56 12.18
CA SER A 31 6.16 -13.64 11.40
C SER A 31 4.69 -14.01 11.52
N LEU A 32 4.34 -15.26 11.29
CA LEU A 32 2.96 -15.73 11.42
C LEU A 32 2.37 -15.42 12.79
N TYR A 33 3.13 -15.65 13.87
CA TYR A 33 2.70 -15.35 15.24
C TYR A 33 2.57 -13.85 15.48
N ALA A 34 3.61 -13.08 15.15
CA ALA A 34 3.66 -11.66 15.47
C ALA A 34 2.53 -10.87 14.78
N TRP A 35 2.26 -11.19 13.52
CA TRP A 35 1.23 -10.54 12.71
C TRP A 35 -0.17 -11.17 12.81
N ALA A 36 -0.31 -12.34 13.48
CA ALA A 36 -1.57 -13.10 13.49
C ALA A 36 -2.78 -12.30 13.96
N SER A 37 -2.63 -11.46 14.98
CA SER A 37 -3.74 -10.65 15.51
C SER A 37 -4.19 -9.58 14.51
N PHE A 38 -3.27 -9.05 13.75
CA PHE A 38 -3.51 -8.01 12.77
C PHE A 38 -4.21 -8.56 11.53
N TYR A 39 -3.63 -9.61 10.91
CA TYR A 39 -4.22 -10.27 9.74
C TYR A 39 -5.33 -11.26 10.11
N ARG A 40 -5.68 -11.43 11.38
CA ARG A 40 -6.60 -12.46 11.85
C ARG A 40 -6.27 -13.84 11.28
N THR A 41 -4.98 -14.14 11.21
CA THR A 41 -4.48 -15.38 10.61
C THR A 41 -4.91 -16.56 11.43
N VAL A 42 -5.48 -17.55 10.76
CA VAL A 42 -5.93 -18.81 11.35
C VAL A 42 -5.42 -19.98 10.51
N TRP A 43 -5.31 -21.16 11.14
CA TRP A 43 -4.80 -22.35 10.50
C TRP A 43 -5.66 -23.57 10.75
N CYS A 44 -5.58 -24.56 9.86
CA CYS A 44 -6.11 -25.91 10.08
C CYS A 44 -5.29 -26.95 9.32
N GLU A 45 -5.46 -28.22 9.71
CA GLU A 45 -4.91 -29.38 8.99
C GLU A 45 -6.02 -30.07 8.20
N VAL A 46 -5.76 -30.37 6.93
CA VAL A 46 -6.67 -31.09 6.05
C VAL A 46 -5.87 -32.05 5.19
N ASP A 47 -6.12 -33.36 5.35
CA ASP A 47 -5.52 -34.44 4.54
C ASP A 47 -3.99 -34.32 4.37
N GLY A 48 -3.28 -33.98 5.45
CA GLY A 48 -1.83 -33.84 5.45
C GLY A 48 -1.31 -32.49 4.95
N PHE A 49 -2.19 -31.52 4.77
CA PHE A 49 -1.82 -30.14 4.43
C PHE A 49 -2.15 -29.18 5.57
N LEU A 50 -1.24 -28.23 5.80
CA LEU A 50 -1.49 -27.02 6.57
C LEU A 50 -2.12 -25.99 5.65
N ILE A 51 -3.28 -25.48 6.06
CA ILE A 51 -3.98 -24.39 5.40
C ILE A 51 -3.95 -23.16 6.30
N LEU A 52 -3.46 -22.06 5.78
CA LEU A 52 -3.40 -20.76 6.44
C LEU A 52 -4.36 -19.81 5.74
N ARG A 53 -5.30 -19.23 6.50
CA ARG A 53 -6.25 -18.23 6.03
C ARG A 53 -6.06 -16.93 6.80
N PHE A 54 -6.10 -15.80 6.11
CA PHE A 54 -5.90 -14.50 6.71
C PHE A 54 -6.77 -13.43 6.06
N LEU A 55 -6.95 -12.29 6.74
CA LEU A 55 -7.64 -11.13 6.23
C LEU A 55 -6.64 -10.21 5.53
N VAL A 56 -6.89 -9.89 4.26
CA VAL A 56 -6.08 -8.93 3.51
C VAL A 56 -6.25 -7.55 4.14
N THR A 57 -5.15 -6.93 4.50
CA THR A 57 -5.12 -5.67 5.25
C THR A 57 -5.88 -4.55 4.54
N GLY A 58 -6.52 -3.69 5.34
CA GLY A 58 -7.33 -2.59 4.82
C GLY A 58 -8.59 -3.03 4.11
N THR A 59 -8.86 -4.34 4.05
CA THR A 59 -10.03 -4.89 3.35
C THR A 59 -10.85 -5.80 4.26
N LYS A 60 -12.04 -6.19 3.79
CA LYS A 60 -12.83 -7.26 4.41
C LYS A 60 -12.66 -8.59 3.66
N LYS A 61 -11.56 -8.74 2.92
CA LYS A 61 -11.34 -9.87 2.00
C LYS A 61 -10.44 -10.90 2.62
N TRP A 62 -10.90 -12.16 2.60
CA TRP A 62 -10.13 -13.31 3.05
C TRP A 62 -9.25 -13.85 1.92
N ALA A 63 -8.07 -14.33 2.29
CA ALA A 63 -7.14 -14.99 1.40
C ALA A 63 -6.47 -16.18 2.09
N TYR A 64 -5.77 -16.98 1.29
CA TYR A 64 -5.05 -18.16 1.75
C TYR A 64 -3.59 -18.07 1.31
N LEU A 65 -2.68 -18.56 2.14
CA LEU A 65 -1.32 -18.85 1.70
C LEU A 65 -1.31 -20.18 0.91
N GLU A 66 -0.18 -20.48 0.26
CA GLU A 66 0.03 -21.78 -0.39
C GLU A 66 -0.17 -22.90 0.62
N PRO A 67 -1.02 -23.92 0.34
CA PRO A 67 -1.15 -25.09 1.20
C PRO A 67 0.18 -25.84 1.33
N LEU A 68 0.64 -26.05 2.55
CA LEU A 68 1.92 -26.71 2.82
C LEU A 68 1.70 -28.15 3.30
N GLY A 69 2.28 -29.12 2.63
CA GLY A 69 2.13 -30.51 3.01
C GLY A 69 2.50 -31.48 1.90
N SER A 70 2.09 -32.73 2.10
CA SER A 70 2.30 -33.80 1.12
C SER A 70 1.06 -34.66 1.00
N GLY A 71 0.77 -35.10 -0.21
CA GLY A 71 -0.40 -35.92 -0.52
C GLY A 71 -1.17 -35.39 -1.73
N ASP A 72 -2.47 -35.64 -1.77
CA ASP A 72 -3.33 -35.13 -2.84
C ASP A 72 -3.78 -33.70 -2.54
N ILE A 73 -3.12 -32.75 -3.18
CA ILE A 73 -3.41 -31.33 -3.00
C ILE A 73 -4.85 -30.95 -3.42
N SER A 74 -5.49 -31.75 -4.27
CA SER A 74 -6.87 -31.49 -4.72
C SER A 74 -7.83 -31.42 -3.55
N LYS A 75 -7.63 -32.24 -2.50
CA LYS A 75 -8.46 -32.24 -1.28
C LYS A 75 -8.28 -30.97 -0.46
N ALA A 76 -7.05 -30.46 -0.35
CA ALA A 76 -6.79 -29.19 0.31
C ALA A 76 -7.48 -28.03 -0.44
N ILE A 77 -7.44 -28.06 -1.77
CA ILE A 77 -8.09 -27.05 -2.63
C ILE A 77 -9.62 -27.15 -2.55
N GLU A 78 -10.19 -28.36 -2.57
CA GLU A 78 -11.63 -28.56 -2.35
C GLU A 78 -12.09 -28.02 -1.00
N PHE A 79 -11.31 -28.25 0.05
CA PHE A 79 -11.59 -27.67 1.37
C PHE A 79 -11.58 -26.15 1.32
N ILE A 80 -10.58 -25.52 0.68
CA ILE A 80 -10.48 -24.06 0.52
C ILE A 80 -11.68 -23.53 -0.28
N GLN A 81 -12.09 -24.22 -1.35
CA GLN A 81 -13.29 -23.87 -2.12
C GLN A 81 -14.55 -23.90 -1.25
N ASN A 82 -14.72 -24.95 -0.45
CA ASN A 82 -15.86 -25.06 0.44
C ASN A 82 -15.85 -23.97 1.52
N ASP A 83 -14.69 -23.69 2.13
CA ASP A 83 -14.54 -22.61 3.12
C ASP A 83 -14.84 -21.23 2.49
N ALA A 84 -14.34 -20.98 1.29
CA ALA A 84 -14.61 -19.76 0.54
C ALA A 84 -16.11 -19.59 0.25
N ALA A 85 -16.80 -20.65 -0.13
CA ALA A 85 -18.22 -20.62 -0.46
C ALA A 85 -19.14 -20.53 0.77
N THR A 86 -18.80 -21.23 1.87
CA THR A 86 -19.71 -21.44 2.99
C THR A 86 -19.40 -20.61 4.22
N VAL A 87 -18.16 -20.19 4.40
CA VAL A 87 -17.70 -19.43 5.59
C VAL A 87 -17.36 -18.00 5.25
N THR A 88 -16.50 -17.76 4.25
CA THR A 88 -16.14 -16.40 3.90
C THR A 88 -17.11 -15.75 2.92
N HIS A 89 -17.84 -16.55 2.16
CA HIS A 89 -18.77 -16.11 1.09
C HIS A 89 -18.07 -15.20 0.06
N GLN A 90 -16.82 -15.51 -0.28
CA GLN A 90 -15.98 -14.70 -1.16
C GLN A 90 -15.27 -15.58 -2.21
N PRO A 91 -14.89 -15.03 -3.37
CA PRO A 91 -14.00 -15.71 -4.30
C PRO A 91 -12.68 -16.09 -3.64
N ILE A 92 -12.10 -17.20 -4.06
CA ILE A 92 -10.78 -17.64 -3.57
C ILE A 92 -9.72 -16.63 -4.00
N ARG A 93 -8.79 -16.35 -3.09
CA ARG A 93 -7.57 -15.58 -3.31
C ARG A 93 -6.41 -16.30 -2.66
N PHE A 94 -5.30 -16.34 -3.36
CA PHE A 94 -4.05 -16.84 -2.80
C PHE A 94 -2.99 -15.78 -2.82
N PHE A 95 -2.08 -15.85 -1.85
CA PHE A 95 -0.92 -14.99 -1.72
C PHE A 95 0.32 -15.81 -1.37
N SER A 96 1.49 -15.23 -1.64
CA SER A 96 2.81 -15.83 -1.34
C SER A 96 2.92 -17.25 -1.91
N LEU A 97 2.45 -17.42 -3.14
CA LEU A 97 2.54 -18.67 -3.88
C LEU A 97 3.92 -18.79 -4.52
N SER A 98 4.50 -19.98 -4.45
CA SER A 98 5.72 -20.29 -5.19
C SER A 98 5.43 -20.56 -6.67
N GLN A 99 6.45 -20.40 -7.52
CA GLN A 99 6.38 -20.78 -8.92
C GLN A 99 6.00 -22.26 -9.10
N GLU A 100 6.56 -23.14 -8.24
CA GLU A 100 6.24 -24.58 -8.26
C GLU A 100 4.74 -24.84 -8.04
N PHE A 101 4.12 -24.11 -7.10
CA PHE A 101 2.68 -24.21 -6.88
C PHE A 101 1.89 -23.71 -8.10
N VAL A 102 2.27 -22.59 -8.68
CA VAL A 102 1.60 -22.02 -9.88
C VAL A 102 1.65 -22.99 -11.05
N GLU A 103 2.79 -23.63 -11.27
CA GLU A 103 2.94 -24.65 -12.34
C GLU A 103 2.03 -25.87 -12.08
N LYS A 104 1.96 -26.35 -10.85
CA LYS A 104 1.06 -27.46 -10.45
C LYS A 104 -0.43 -27.07 -10.53
N ALA A 105 -0.76 -25.84 -10.17
CA ALA A 105 -2.13 -25.34 -10.15
C ALA A 105 -2.83 -25.43 -11.52
N GLN A 106 -2.07 -25.32 -12.61
CA GLN A 106 -2.60 -25.46 -13.97
C GLN A 106 -3.21 -26.84 -14.24
N SER A 107 -2.77 -27.87 -13.52
CA SER A 107 -3.29 -29.23 -13.65
C SER A 107 -4.43 -29.54 -12.69
N ILE A 108 -4.76 -28.65 -11.77
CA ILE A 108 -5.81 -28.82 -10.76
C ILE A 108 -7.12 -28.24 -11.30
N PRO A 109 -8.16 -29.07 -11.60
CA PRO A 109 -9.41 -28.61 -12.18
C PRO A 109 -10.09 -27.50 -11.38
N ALA A 110 -10.01 -27.59 -10.07
CA ALA A 110 -10.58 -26.62 -9.13
C ALA A 110 -9.92 -25.23 -9.16
N LEU A 111 -8.73 -25.07 -9.76
CA LEU A 111 -8.00 -23.81 -9.90
C LEU A 111 -7.98 -23.25 -11.32
N GLN A 112 -8.69 -23.88 -12.26
CA GLN A 112 -8.75 -23.39 -13.65
C GLN A 112 -9.40 -22.01 -13.80
N SER A 113 -10.21 -21.59 -12.81
CA SER A 113 -10.75 -20.24 -12.76
C SER A 113 -9.80 -19.22 -12.10
N GLN A 114 -8.59 -19.62 -11.71
CA GLN A 114 -7.62 -18.73 -11.11
C GLN A 114 -6.64 -18.19 -12.15
N SER A 115 -6.44 -16.87 -12.15
CA SER A 115 -5.32 -16.22 -12.82
C SER A 115 -4.23 -15.92 -11.80
N PHE A 116 -2.99 -16.22 -12.18
CA PHE A 116 -1.81 -16.06 -11.33
C PHE A 116 -0.95 -14.90 -11.80
N TYR A 117 -0.54 -14.05 -10.87
CA TYR A 117 0.21 -12.84 -11.15
C TYR A 117 1.46 -12.80 -10.28
N LYS A 118 2.60 -12.51 -10.89
CA LYS A 118 3.86 -12.29 -10.15
C LYS A 118 3.85 -10.90 -9.54
N ASN A 119 4.24 -10.79 -8.28
CA ASN A 119 4.36 -9.51 -7.60
C ASN A 119 5.78 -9.29 -7.07
N ARG A 120 6.54 -8.48 -7.78
CA ARG A 120 7.93 -8.18 -7.41
C ARG A 120 8.03 -7.46 -6.06
N SER A 121 7.03 -6.64 -5.69
CA SER A 121 7.06 -5.86 -4.45
C SER A 121 6.96 -6.72 -3.19
N PHE A 122 6.46 -7.96 -3.33
CA PHE A 122 6.44 -8.98 -2.28
C PHE A 122 7.58 -10.00 -2.39
N GLY A 123 8.46 -9.85 -3.38
CA GLY A 123 9.66 -10.67 -3.48
C GLY A 123 10.64 -10.35 -2.34
N ASN A 124 11.01 -11.39 -1.59
CA ASN A 124 11.91 -11.24 -0.46
C ASN A 124 13.35 -11.09 -0.92
N TYR A 125 14.08 -10.16 -0.32
CA TYR A 125 15.47 -9.87 -0.64
C TYR A 125 16.40 -10.84 0.09
N ILE A 126 17.05 -11.70 -0.67
CA ILE A 126 17.93 -12.75 -0.15
C ILE A 126 19.40 -12.37 -0.38
N TYR A 127 20.16 -12.40 0.71
CA TYR A 127 21.59 -12.04 0.72
C TYR A 127 22.40 -13.21 1.27
N SER A 128 23.60 -13.42 0.72
CA SER A 128 24.59 -14.27 1.38
C SER A 128 24.99 -13.65 2.72
N ARG A 129 24.89 -14.43 3.81
CA ARG A 129 25.34 -14.02 5.15
C ARG A 129 26.78 -13.56 5.12
N GLU A 130 27.67 -14.32 4.44
CA GLU A 130 29.10 -14.01 4.34
C GLU A 130 29.35 -12.65 3.68
N LYS A 131 28.62 -12.34 2.58
CA LYS A 131 28.74 -11.03 1.92
C LYS A 131 28.35 -9.87 2.83
N LEU A 132 27.27 -10.01 3.61
CA LEU A 132 26.86 -8.98 4.57
C LEU A 132 27.81 -8.88 5.75
N ALA A 133 28.35 -9.99 6.24
CA ALA A 133 29.31 -10.03 7.34
C ALA A 133 30.63 -9.33 6.99
N HIS A 134 31.14 -9.51 5.77
CA HIS A 134 32.46 -9.00 5.37
C HIS A 134 32.39 -7.73 4.52
N LEU A 135 31.29 -7.48 3.79
CA LEU A 135 31.10 -6.35 2.87
C LEU A 135 32.29 -6.18 1.91
N ALA A 136 32.86 -7.29 1.40
CA ALA A 136 34.05 -7.31 0.58
C ALA A 136 33.76 -6.81 -0.85
N GLY A 137 34.82 -6.26 -1.48
CA GLY A 137 34.77 -5.80 -2.87
C GLY A 137 34.37 -4.34 -3.06
N LYS A 138 34.54 -3.86 -4.31
CA LYS A 138 34.34 -2.44 -4.67
C LYS A 138 32.92 -1.95 -4.45
N LYS A 139 31.95 -2.79 -4.76
CA LYS A 139 30.51 -2.43 -4.65
C LYS A 139 30.08 -2.08 -3.22
N PHE A 140 30.71 -2.65 -2.21
CA PHE A 140 30.41 -2.36 -0.80
C PHE A 140 31.27 -1.23 -0.20
N HIS A 141 32.05 -0.51 -1.01
CA HIS A 141 32.91 0.57 -0.50
C HIS A 141 32.13 1.61 0.30
N GLY A 142 30.96 2.05 -0.19
CA GLY A 142 30.10 2.99 0.52
C GLY A 142 29.65 2.47 1.91
N LYS A 143 29.29 1.18 2.01
CA LYS A 143 28.89 0.59 3.30
C LYS A 143 30.06 0.51 4.28
N ARG A 144 31.25 0.13 3.80
CA ARG A 144 32.47 0.16 4.65
C ARG A 144 32.85 1.57 5.10
N ASN A 145 32.63 2.58 4.24
CA ASN A 145 32.85 3.98 4.64
C ASN A 145 31.90 4.41 5.76
N HIS A 146 30.62 4.08 5.68
CA HIS A 146 29.66 4.36 6.77
C HIS A 146 30.08 3.68 8.07
N ILE A 147 30.54 2.42 8.02
CA ILE A 147 31.03 1.70 9.21
C ILE A 147 32.33 2.32 9.74
N ALA A 148 33.27 2.69 8.85
CA ALA A 148 34.51 3.36 9.26
C ALA A 148 34.23 4.72 9.91
N GLN A 149 33.25 5.47 9.38
CA GLN A 149 32.81 6.73 9.98
C GLN A 149 32.19 6.50 11.36
N PHE A 150 31.33 5.46 11.49
CA PHE A 150 30.76 5.06 12.78
C PHE A 150 31.88 4.77 13.82
N HIS A 151 32.89 3.98 13.48
CA HIS A 151 33.98 3.68 14.38
C HIS A 151 34.80 4.93 14.76
N LYS A 152 34.93 5.88 13.82
CA LYS A 152 35.65 7.13 14.07
C LYS A 152 34.90 8.05 15.02
N LEU A 153 33.58 8.16 14.84
CA LEU A 153 32.72 9.04 15.65
C LEU A 153 32.42 8.45 17.03
N TYR A 154 32.32 7.14 17.13
CA TYR A 154 31.90 6.42 18.33
C TYR A 154 32.89 5.30 18.69
N PRO A 155 34.14 5.62 19.07
CA PRO A 155 35.19 4.62 19.33
C PRO A 155 34.85 3.68 20.50
N ASP A 156 34.05 4.14 21.45
CA ASP A 156 33.65 3.41 22.66
C ASP A 156 32.30 2.68 22.52
N TYR A 157 31.88 2.42 21.27
CA TYR A 157 30.66 1.62 21.06
C TYR A 157 30.83 0.20 21.58
N ALA A 158 29.75 -0.37 22.05
CA ALA A 158 29.68 -1.78 22.42
C ALA A 158 28.46 -2.46 21.73
N TRP A 159 28.51 -3.77 21.65
CA TRP A 159 27.37 -4.55 21.18
C TRP A 159 27.27 -5.87 21.95
N LYS A 160 26.07 -6.42 22.02
CA LYS A 160 25.81 -7.71 22.68
C LYS A 160 24.63 -8.43 22.01
N ILE A 161 24.53 -9.73 22.29
CA ILE A 161 23.31 -10.50 21.98
C ILE A 161 22.20 -9.99 22.91
N ILE A 162 20.99 -9.85 22.38
CA ILE A 162 19.81 -9.41 23.15
C ILE A 162 19.51 -10.46 24.24
N ASP A 163 19.47 -10.01 25.47
CA ASP A 163 18.91 -10.74 26.61
C ASP A 163 17.45 -10.24 26.84
N PRO A 164 16.41 -11.08 26.57
CA PRO A 164 15.02 -10.64 26.69
C PRO A 164 14.61 -10.26 28.11
N HIS A 165 15.36 -10.66 29.14
CA HIS A 165 15.05 -10.30 30.53
C HIS A 165 15.55 -8.91 30.94
N THR A 166 16.53 -8.36 30.23
CA THR A 166 17.18 -7.10 30.62
C THR A 166 17.11 -6.01 29.56
N ASP A 167 16.96 -6.37 28.27
CA ASP A 167 17.17 -5.43 27.16
C ASP A 167 15.89 -4.94 26.50
N ILE A 168 14.74 -5.58 26.74
CA ILE A 168 13.48 -5.23 26.06
C ILE A 168 13.12 -3.76 26.30
N PHE A 169 13.25 -3.26 27.52
CA PHE A 169 12.95 -1.87 27.83
C PHE A 169 13.79 -0.88 26.99
N ALA A 170 15.10 -1.14 26.85
CA ALA A 170 15.99 -0.28 26.05
C ALA A 170 15.65 -0.33 24.55
N ILE A 171 15.16 -1.48 24.07
CA ILE A 171 14.70 -1.65 22.69
C ILE A 171 13.40 -0.86 22.45
N GLU A 172 12.43 -0.95 23.37
CA GLU A 172 11.16 -0.21 23.31
C GLU A 172 11.38 1.30 23.38
N GLU A 173 12.33 1.76 24.22
CA GLU A 173 12.71 3.18 24.28
C GLU A 173 13.26 3.68 22.94
N LEU A 174 14.19 2.93 22.32
CA LEU A 174 14.71 3.28 20.99
C LEU A 174 13.62 3.23 19.93
N LEU A 175 12.73 2.25 19.97
CA LEU A 175 11.59 2.15 19.07
C LEU A 175 10.68 3.36 19.18
N GLY A 176 10.38 3.83 20.40
CA GLY A 176 9.61 5.05 20.64
C GLY A 176 10.29 6.28 20.02
N GLN A 177 11.58 6.46 20.28
CA GLN A 177 12.37 7.55 19.69
C GLN A 177 12.39 7.48 18.15
N TRP A 178 12.49 6.27 17.59
CA TRP A 178 12.45 6.06 16.13
C TRP A 178 11.10 6.48 15.56
N ILE A 179 9.97 6.09 16.19
CA ILE A 179 8.61 6.49 15.80
C ILE A 179 8.46 8.00 15.82
N ASP A 180 8.87 8.65 16.90
CA ASP A 180 8.80 10.12 17.04
C ASP A 180 9.60 10.82 15.94
N SER A 181 10.74 10.24 15.53
CA SER A 181 11.60 10.76 14.48
C SER A 181 10.99 10.70 13.07
N GLN A 182 9.91 9.93 12.85
CA GLN A 182 9.19 9.88 11.57
C GLN A 182 8.32 11.13 11.34
N GLY A 183 8.13 11.97 12.37
CA GLY A 183 7.37 13.21 12.28
C GLY A 183 5.86 13.06 12.20
N ARG A 184 5.37 11.82 12.07
CA ARG A 184 3.94 11.45 12.08
C ARG A 184 3.81 9.99 12.50
N SER A 185 2.75 9.68 13.22
CA SER A 185 2.40 8.30 13.54
C SER A 185 1.33 7.83 12.56
N THR A 186 1.72 7.04 11.57
CA THR A 186 0.78 6.40 10.65
C THR A 186 0.24 5.11 11.26
N THR A 187 -0.91 4.64 10.78
CA THR A 187 -1.49 3.34 11.20
C THR A 187 -0.48 2.21 11.03
N THR A 188 0.28 2.22 9.93
CA THR A 188 1.31 1.21 9.61
C THR A 188 2.43 1.19 10.65
N ILE A 189 2.93 2.36 11.08
CA ILE A 189 3.97 2.46 12.12
C ILE A 189 3.46 1.91 13.45
N LEU A 190 2.21 2.19 13.82
CA LEU A 190 1.61 1.67 15.05
C LEU A 190 1.41 0.15 15.01
N GLN A 191 1.07 -0.39 13.85
CA GLN A 191 0.94 -1.83 13.64
C GLN A 191 2.30 -2.53 13.73
N GLU A 192 3.33 -1.96 13.09
CA GLU A 192 4.70 -2.47 13.20
C GLU A 192 5.17 -2.44 14.67
N LYS A 193 4.87 -1.36 15.40
CA LYS A 193 5.15 -1.28 16.84
C LYS A 193 4.50 -2.43 17.61
N THR A 194 3.21 -2.65 17.41
CA THR A 194 2.46 -3.72 18.07
C THR A 194 3.02 -5.10 17.74
N MET A 195 3.41 -5.32 16.49
CA MET A 195 4.07 -6.57 16.06
C MET A 195 5.41 -6.76 16.78
N ILE A 196 6.23 -5.71 16.84
CA ILE A 196 7.53 -5.74 17.53
C ILE A 196 7.33 -6.06 19.02
N GLU A 197 6.45 -5.35 19.72
CA GLU A 197 6.14 -5.58 21.13
C GLU A 197 5.67 -7.03 21.38
N ARG A 198 4.78 -7.55 20.53
CA ARG A 198 4.29 -8.93 20.62
C ARG A 198 5.41 -9.96 20.42
N SER A 199 6.30 -9.74 19.46
CA SER A 199 7.41 -10.64 19.22
C SER A 199 8.43 -10.60 20.35
N LEU A 200 8.75 -9.42 20.88
CA LEU A 200 9.66 -9.26 22.02
C LEU A 200 9.10 -9.91 23.29
N ALA A 201 7.81 -9.77 23.56
CA ALA A 201 7.16 -10.43 24.70
C ALA A 201 7.21 -11.96 24.64
N SER A 202 7.45 -12.53 23.45
CA SER A 202 7.56 -13.98 23.23
C SER A 202 8.93 -14.39 22.69
N TYR A 203 9.97 -13.58 22.95
CA TYR A 203 11.30 -13.69 22.33
C TYR A 203 11.88 -15.11 22.36
N GLU A 204 11.96 -15.72 23.54
CA GLU A 204 12.49 -17.07 23.71
C GLU A 204 11.58 -18.13 23.08
N ALA A 205 10.27 -18.03 23.29
CA ALA A 205 9.30 -18.95 22.73
C ALA A 205 9.28 -18.94 21.19
N LEU A 206 9.60 -17.81 20.58
CA LEU A 206 9.74 -17.66 19.12
C LEU A 206 11.13 -18.05 18.62
N GLU A 207 12.07 -18.37 19.51
CA GLU A 207 13.48 -18.67 19.16
C GLU A 207 14.12 -17.51 18.40
N LEU A 208 13.82 -16.26 18.80
CA LEU A 208 14.42 -15.09 18.18
C LEU A 208 15.90 -15.01 18.55
N PHE A 209 16.67 -14.51 17.60
CA PHE A 209 18.07 -14.15 17.81
C PHE A 209 18.27 -12.71 17.37
N GLY A 210 18.92 -11.92 18.20
CA GLY A 210 19.13 -10.52 17.89
C GLY A 210 20.36 -9.94 18.60
N ILE A 211 20.72 -8.75 18.18
CA ILE A 211 21.83 -7.97 18.74
C ILE A 211 21.41 -6.54 19.02
N LEU A 212 22.10 -5.96 19.98
CA LEU A 212 21.91 -4.60 20.44
C LEU A 212 23.24 -3.86 20.34
N LEU A 213 23.22 -2.65 19.80
CA LEU A 213 24.36 -1.76 19.62
C LEU A 213 24.21 -0.56 20.56
N THR A 214 25.24 -0.24 21.33
CA THR A 214 25.24 0.88 22.26
C THR A 214 26.42 1.83 22.02
N VAL A 215 26.21 3.11 22.32
CA VAL A 215 27.24 4.16 22.35
C VAL A 215 27.10 4.87 23.69
N GLU A 216 28.19 4.95 24.46
CA GLU A 216 28.18 5.56 25.80
C GLU A 216 27.08 5.00 26.72
N GLY A 217 26.77 3.71 26.58
CA GLY A 217 25.74 3.02 27.36
C GLY A 217 24.30 3.22 26.86
N LYS A 218 24.05 4.11 25.91
CA LYS A 218 22.74 4.29 25.27
C LYS A 218 22.56 3.33 24.12
N THR A 219 21.40 2.66 24.03
CA THR A 219 21.02 1.85 22.88
C THR A 219 20.79 2.73 21.66
N VAL A 220 21.52 2.48 20.57
CA VAL A 220 21.46 3.27 19.34
C VAL A 220 21.00 2.46 18.13
N ALA A 221 21.05 1.13 18.21
CA ALA A 221 20.44 0.27 17.20
C ALA A 221 20.15 -1.12 17.77
N PHE A 222 19.16 -1.80 17.18
CA PHE A 222 18.90 -3.21 17.42
C PHE A 222 18.47 -3.90 16.14
N ALA A 223 18.70 -5.22 16.10
CA ALA A 223 18.23 -6.06 15.02
C ALA A 223 17.92 -7.45 15.56
N TYR A 224 16.81 -8.04 15.13
CA TYR A 224 16.47 -9.42 15.48
C TYR A 224 15.69 -10.11 14.37
N GLY A 225 15.71 -11.44 14.43
CA GLY A 225 14.99 -12.28 13.50
C GLY A 225 14.89 -13.72 13.98
N SER A 226 14.47 -14.60 13.11
CA SER A 226 14.36 -16.05 13.38
C SER A 226 14.75 -16.87 12.14
N LYS A 227 14.96 -18.16 12.31
CA LYS A 227 15.13 -19.08 11.18
C LYS A 227 13.81 -19.27 10.46
N VAL A 228 13.81 -19.08 9.13
CA VAL A 228 12.68 -19.45 8.29
C VAL A 228 12.82 -20.89 7.80
N ASN A 229 14.05 -21.34 7.54
CA ASN A 229 14.39 -22.72 7.20
C ASN A 229 15.79 -23.11 7.74
N ALA A 230 16.33 -24.23 7.29
CA ALA A 230 17.57 -24.79 7.83
C ALA A 230 18.77 -23.87 7.65
N ASN A 231 18.87 -23.14 6.52
CA ASN A 231 20.02 -22.33 6.14
C ASN A 231 19.71 -20.84 5.91
N THR A 232 18.47 -20.40 6.15
CA THR A 232 18.04 -19.02 5.96
C THR A 232 17.53 -18.42 7.27
N PHE A 233 18.11 -17.28 7.63
CA PHE A 233 17.65 -16.44 8.75
C PHE A 233 16.84 -15.28 8.20
N CYS A 234 15.64 -15.08 8.70
CA CYS A 234 14.79 -13.93 8.37
C CYS A 234 15.03 -12.82 9.38
N LEU A 235 15.51 -11.68 8.91
CA LEU A 235 15.74 -10.47 9.70
C LEU A 235 14.44 -9.66 9.73
N HIS A 236 13.64 -9.85 10.79
CA HIS A 236 12.31 -9.26 10.92
C HIS A 236 12.36 -7.77 11.25
N VAL A 237 13.30 -7.37 12.09
CA VAL A 237 13.41 -5.98 12.54
C VAL A 237 14.87 -5.53 12.53
N GLU A 238 15.11 -4.35 11.97
CA GLU A 238 16.37 -3.63 12.01
C GLU A 238 16.05 -2.15 12.18
N LYS A 239 16.38 -1.58 13.35
CA LYS A 239 16.14 -0.16 13.68
C LYS A 239 17.41 0.47 14.23
N ALA A 240 17.63 1.73 13.86
CA ALA A 240 18.73 2.53 14.41
C ALA A 240 18.31 4.00 14.55
N ASP A 241 18.86 4.67 15.52
CA ASP A 241 18.74 6.12 15.68
C ASP A 241 19.56 6.81 14.55
N LYS A 242 18.87 7.55 13.68
CA LYS A 242 19.48 8.22 12.52
C LYS A 242 20.52 9.28 12.87
N HIS A 243 20.53 9.76 14.13
CA HIS A 243 21.53 10.71 14.60
C HIS A 243 22.91 10.07 14.82
N TYR A 244 22.97 8.73 14.86
CA TYR A 244 24.23 7.99 14.93
C TYR A 244 24.65 7.53 13.53
N GLU A 245 25.44 8.37 12.86
CA GLU A 245 25.88 8.11 11.49
C GLU A 245 26.57 6.75 11.36
N GLY A 246 26.11 5.92 10.41
CA GLY A 246 26.64 4.59 10.15
C GLY A 246 26.06 3.47 11.03
N ALA A 247 25.23 3.77 12.04
CA ALA A 247 24.65 2.76 12.94
C ALA A 247 23.88 1.68 12.20
N TYR A 248 23.04 2.02 11.20
CA TYR A 248 22.35 1.03 10.35
C TYR A 248 23.32 0.09 9.63
N ALA A 249 24.41 0.62 9.05
CA ALA A 249 25.36 -0.23 8.35
C ALA A 249 26.12 -1.13 9.33
N LYS A 250 26.41 -0.62 10.53
CA LYS A 250 27.12 -1.35 11.57
C LYS A 250 26.27 -2.48 12.15
N ILE A 251 25.00 -2.22 12.52
CA ILE A 251 24.09 -3.25 13.08
C ILE A 251 23.82 -4.36 12.07
N ASN A 252 23.64 -4.02 10.78
CA ASN A 252 23.46 -4.98 9.70
C ASN A 252 24.68 -5.90 9.54
N GLN A 253 25.90 -5.35 9.60
CA GLN A 253 27.12 -6.15 9.56
C GLN A 253 27.23 -7.06 10.79
N LEU A 254 26.98 -6.53 11.98
CA LEU A 254 27.11 -7.26 13.24
C LEU A 254 26.16 -8.45 13.32
N ILE A 255 24.87 -8.28 12.94
CA ILE A 255 23.93 -9.40 12.97
C ILE A 255 24.40 -10.50 12.02
N ALA A 256 24.86 -10.16 10.81
CA ALA A 256 25.38 -11.14 9.85
C ALA A 256 26.63 -11.88 10.37
N GLN A 257 27.51 -11.18 11.10
CA GLN A 257 28.70 -11.77 11.74
C GLN A 257 28.36 -12.68 12.92
N SER A 258 27.28 -12.39 13.63
CA SER A 258 26.88 -13.11 14.86
C SER A 258 26.08 -14.39 14.57
N LEU A 259 25.57 -14.56 13.34
CA LEU A 259 24.86 -15.78 12.95
C LEU A 259 25.84 -16.94 12.74
N PRO A 260 25.44 -18.19 13.09
CA PRO A 260 26.28 -19.37 12.89
C PRO A 260 26.52 -19.65 11.40
N GLU A 261 27.63 -20.33 11.09
CA GLU A 261 28.02 -20.69 9.72
C GLU A 261 26.98 -21.55 8.97
N SER A 262 26.14 -22.28 9.70
CA SER A 262 25.04 -23.06 9.12
C SER A 262 23.97 -22.19 8.46
N ILE A 263 23.95 -20.87 8.75
CA ILE A 263 23.11 -19.89 8.04
C ILE A 263 23.90 -19.38 6.83
N GLU A 264 23.44 -19.75 5.65
CA GLU A 264 24.03 -19.33 4.38
C GLU A 264 23.43 -18.02 3.90
N TYR A 265 22.13 -17.82 4.15
CA TYR A 265 21.34 -16.70 3.65
C TYR A 265 20.70 -15.88 4.76
N ILE A 266 20.58 -14.58 4.51
CA ILE A 266 19.75 -13.65 5.30
C ILE A 266 18.65 -13.13 4.39
N ASN A 267 17.41 -13.42 4.75
CA ASN A 267 16.23 -12.82 4.16
C ASN A 267 15.95 -11.49 4.90
N ARG A 268 15.89 -10.38 4.17
CA ARG A 268 15.54 -9.06 4.72
C ARG A 268 14.15 -8.62 4.29
N GLU A 269 13.26 -9.57 4.05
CA GLU A 269 11.86 -9.38 3.69
C GLU A 269 11.68 -8.58 2.39
N GLU A 270 10.46 -8.20 2.05
CA GLU A 270 10.08 -7.49 0.83
C GLU A 270 10.24 -5.97 0.94
N ASP A 271 10.12 -5.24 -0.18
CA ASP A 271 10.12 -3.77 -0.21
C ASP A 271 8.73 -3.13 -0.22
N MET A 272 7.68 -3.95 -0.32
CA MET A 272 6.28 -3.51 -0.34
C MET A 272 5.96 -2.44 -1.42
N GLY A 273 6.80 -2.34 -2.47
CA GLY A 273 6.71 -1.31 -3.50
C GLY A 273 7.15 0.09 -3.06
N LEU A 274 7.74 0.24 -1.85
CA LEU A 274 8.25 1.51 -1.36
C LEU A 274 9.64 1.78 -1.94
N GLU A 275 9.78 2.84 -2.75
CA GLU A 275 11.03 3.14 -3.45
C GLU A 275 12.20 3.38 -2.49
N SER A 276 11.97 4.06 -1.39
CA SER A 276 13.00 4.31 -0.37
C SER A 276 13.51 3.01 0.25
N LEU A 277 12.61 2.07 0.57
CA LEU A 277 12.95 0.76 1.10
C LEU A 277 13.65 -0.10 0.03
N ARG A 278 13.14 -0.06 -1.20
CA ARG A 278 13.76 -0.71 -2.37
C ARG A 278 15.20 -0.26 -2.58
N LYS A 279 15.44 1.06 -2.61
CA LYS A 279 16.79 1.64 -2.72
C LYS A 279 17.70 1.19 -1.57
N ALA A 280 17.19 1.20 -0.34
CA ALA A 280 17.95 0.75 0.83
C ALA A 280 18.35 -0.72 0.70
N LYS A 281 17.42 -1.62 0.35
CA LYS A 281 17.68 -3.06 0.18
C LYS A 281 18.60 -3.33 -1.00
N LEU A 282 18.36 -2.77 -2.18
CA LEU A 282 19.23 -2.92 -3.35
C LEU A 282 20.65 -2.42 -3.13
N SER A 283 20.85 -1.44 -2.25
CA SER A 283 22.18 -0.90 -1.92
C SER A 283 23.11 -1.92 -1.23
N TYR A 284 22.57 -3.07 -0.80
CA TYR A 284 23.34 -4.20 -0.25
C TYR A 284 23.54 -5.33 -1.25
N TYR A 285 23.10 -5.17 -2.52
CA TYR A 285 23.29 -6.11 -3.62
C TYR A 285 22.81 -7.53 -3.28
N PRO A 286 21.50 -7.76 -3.20
CA PRO A 286 20.93 -9.08 -2.93
C PRO A 286 21.44 -10.10 -3.95
N ASP A 287 21.58 -11.34 -3.54
CA ASP A 287 21.95 -12.43 -4.44
C ASP A 287 20.80 -12.76 -5.38
N PHE A 288 19.59 -12.74 -4.86
CA PHE A 288 18.35 -12.88 -5.63
C PHE A 288 17.15 -12.36 -4.82
N LEU A 289 16.02 -12.23 -5.49
CA LEU A 289 14.71 -12.05 -4.86
C LEU A 289 13.93 -13.35 -5.01
N THR A 290 13.12 -13.70 -4.01
CA THR A 290 12.15 -14.78 -4.17
C THR A 290 11.08 -14.38 -5.19
N GLU A 291 10.50 -15.36 -5.85
CA GLU A 291 9.39 -15.12 -6.76
C GLU A 291 8.08 -15.44 -6.05
N GLU A 292 7.33 -14.39 -5.73
CA GLU A 292 6.04 -14.50 -5.07
C GLU A 292 4.90 -14.22 -6.05
N TYR A 293 3.90 -15.10 -6.03
CA TYR A 293 2.70 -14.98 -6.85
C TYR A 293 1.47 -14.84 -5.96
N PHE A 294 0.46 -14.21 -6.52
CA PHE A 294 -0.88 -14.18 -5.96
C PHE A 294 -1.90 -14.57 -7.02
N SER A 295 -3.11 -14.89 -6.63
CA SER A 295 -4.16 -15.22 -7.59
C SER A 295 -5.50 -14.60 -7.25
N TYR A 296 -6.28 -14.38 -8.31
CA TYR A 296 -7.69 -14.03 -8.24
C TYR A 296 -8.50 -14.96 -9.15
N ASP A 297 -9.76 -15.22 -8.74
CA ASP A 297 -10.74 -15.82 -9.65
C ASP A 297 -10.94 -14.89 -10.84
N ILE A 298 -10.92 -15.44 -12.08
CA ILE A 298 -11.05 -14.68 -13.33
C ILE A 298 -12.38 -13.91 -13.43
N ASN A 299 -13.40 -14.33 -12.69
CA ASN A 299 -14.69 -13.66 -12.64
C ASN A 299 -14.76 -12.60 -11.52
N SER A 300 -13.71 -12.49 -10.68
CA SER A 300 -13.68 -11.48 -9.64
C SER A 300 -13.56 -10.08 -10.22
N THR A 301 -14.02 -9.10 -9.48
CA THR A 301 -13.87 -7.69 -9.86
C THR A 301 -12.39 -7.32 -10.02
N GLU A 302 -11.53 -7.84 -9.16
CA GLU A 302 -10.09 -7.58 -9.19
C GLU A 302 -9.44 -8.09 -10.48
N ALA A 303 -9.74 -9.31 -10.89
CA ALA A 303 -9.21 -9.87 -12.12
C ALA A 303 -9.71 -9.11 -13.36
N GLN A 304 -10.99 -8.73 -13.39
CA GLN A 304 -11.54 -7.94 -14.49
C GLN A 304 -10.96 -6.52 -14.55
N ILE A 305 -10.66 -5.90 -13.40
CA ILE A 305 -9.97 -4.61 -13.33
C ILE A 305 -8.55 -4.75 -13.86
N TRP A 306 -7.84 -5.80 -13.46
CA TRP A 306 -6.50 -6.07 -13.95
C TRP A 306 -6.46 -6.20 -15.47
N GLU A 307 -7.34 -7.02 -16.03
CA GLU A 307 -7.45 -7.22 -17.47
C GLU A 307 -7.76 -5.91 -18.22
N LEU A 308 -8.72 -5.13 -17.70
CA LEU A 308 -9.08 -3.84 -18.29
C LEU A 308 -7.94 -2.83 -18.20
N TRP A 309 -7.22 -2.81 -17.06
CA TRP A 309 -6.08 -1.92 -16.87
C TRP A 309 -4.96 -2.23 -17.86
N GLN A 310 -4.51 -3.47 -17.95
CA GLN A 310 -3.49 -3.90 -18.91
C GLN A 310 -3.87 -3.58 -20.37
N THR A 311 -5.18 -3.64 -20.66
CA THR A 311 -5.69 -3.31 -21.99
C THR A 311 -5.65 -1.82 -22.29
N CYS A 312 -5.88 -0.96 -21.29
CA CYS A 312 -6.02 0.48 -21.46
C CYS A 312 -4.75 1.26 -21.14
N PHE A 313 -3.89 0.71 -20.27
CA PHE A 313 -2.62 1.29 -19.80
C PHE A 313 -1.49 0.26 -19.93
N PRO A 314 -1.11 -0.11 -21.16
CA PRO A 314 -0.13 -1.18 -21.40
C PRO A 314 1.30 -0.79 -21.00
N GLU A 315 1.58 0.50 -20.77
CA GLU A 315 2.84 1.03 -20.26
C GLU A 315 3.05 0.78 -18.78
N ASP A 316 1.96 0.60 -18.02
CA ASP A 316 2.04 0.28 -16.60
C ASP A 316 2.51 -1.17 -16.43
N ASP A 317 3.59 -1.32 -15.72
CA ASP A 317 4.18 -2.65 -15.53
C ASP A 317 3.43 -3.52 -14.51
N ASN A 318 3.79 -4.79 -14.48
CA ASN A 318 3.22 -5.74 -13.53
C ASN A 318 3.60 -5.45 -12.06
N GLU A 319 4.47 -4.48 -11.79
CA GLU A 319 4.80 -4.04 -10.43
C GLU A 319 3.85 -2.94 -9.95
N PHE A 320 3.45 -2.04 -10.86
CA PHE A 320 2.53 -0.95 -10.55
C PHE A 320 1.16 -1.46 -10.11
N MET A 321 0.60 -2.38 -10.89
CA MET A 321 -0.78 -2.87 -10.69
C MET A 321 -1.06 -3.47 -9.31
N PRO A 322 -0.25 -4.39 -8.77
CA PRO A 322 -0.49 -4.91 -7.43
C PRO A 322 -0.42 -3.82 -6.36
N ASN A 323 0.53 -2.91 -6.50
CA ASN A 323 0.73 -1.82 -5.56
C ASN A 323 -0.41 -0.81 -5.57
N PHE A 324 -1.11 -0.69 -6.70
CA PHE A 324 -2.26 0.19 -6.87
C PHE A 324 -3.58 -0.51 -6.54
N ILE A 325 -3.85 -1.70 -7.10
CA ILE A 325 -5.12 -2.40 -6.90
C ILE A 325 -5.34 -2.75 -5.44
N TYR A 326 -4.29 -3.14 -4.70
CA TYR A 326 -4.40 -3.54 -3.30
C TYR A 326 -4.89 -2.43 -2.37
N PRO A 327 -4.21 -1.25 -2.32
CA PRO A 327 -4.62 -0.16 -1.45
C PRO A 327 -5.96 0.43 -1.81
N TYR A 328 -6.29 0.45 -3.11
CA TYR A 328 -7.52 1.07 -3.65
C TYR A 328 -8.59 0.05 -4.04
N SER A 329 -8.46 -1.21 -3.64
CA SER A 329 -9.42 -2.27 -3.96
C SER A 329 -10.68 -2.24 -3.08
N GLU A 330 -10.77 -1.34 -2.11
CA GLU A 330 -11.98 -1.14 -1.35
C GLU A 330 -13.09 -0.52 -2.20
N ASP A 331 -14.32 -0.92 -1.95
CA ASP A 331 -15.50 -0.47 -2.69
C ASP A 331 -15.74 1.05 -2.57
N SER A 332 -15.12 1.72 -1.57
CA SER A 332 -15.26 3.16 -1.35
C SER A 332 -14.52 4.04 -2.36
N SER A 333 -13.39 3.58 -2.87
CA SER A 333 -12.56 4.36 -3.81
C SER A 333 -12.75 3.94 -5.27
N ARG A 334 -13.30 2.75 -5.51
CA ARG A 334 -13.44 2.18 -6.83
C ARG A 334 -14.86 2.27 -7.36
N ILE A 335 -15.02 2.86 -8.54
CA ILE A 335 -16.30 2.94 -9.24
C ILE A 335 -16.23 2.07 -10.48
N THR A 336 -17.20 1.18 -10.66
CA THR A 336 -17.26 0.22 -11.76
C THR A 336 -18.64 0.23 -12.44
N LEU A 337 -18.64 -0.02 -13.74
CA LEU A 337 -19.85 -0.25 -14.54
C LEU A 337 -19.74 -1.59 -15.25
N TYR A 338 -20.75 -2.40 -15.13
CA TYR A 338 -20.84 -3.71 -15.75
C TYR A 338 -21.90 -3.72 -16.86
N GLN A 339 -21.63 -4.46 -17.92
CA GLN A 339 -22.57 -4.77 -18.98
C GLN A 339 -22.49 -6.28 -19.26
N ASN A 340 -23.65 -6.96 -19.15
CA ASN A 340 -23.76 -8.41 -19.33
C ASN A 340 -22.74 -9.21 -18.47
N GLY A 341 -22.56 -8.81 -17.21
CA GLY A 341 -21.64 -9.46 -16.26
C GLY A 341 -20.14 -9.17 -16.50
N LYS A 342 -19.79 -8.38 -17.52
CA LYS A 342 -18.40 -7.97 -17.80
C LYS A 342 -18.18 -6.52 -17.42
N LEU A 343 -16.97 -6.22 -16.94
CA LEU A 343 -16.57 -4.86 -16.60
C LEU A 343 -16.47 -4.02 -17.88
N ALA A 344 -17.35 -3.03 -18.00
CA ALA A 344 -17.42 -2.15 -19.16
C ALA A 344 -16.57 -0.88 -18.96
N SER A 345 -16.56 -0.32 -17.75
CA SER A 345 -15.78 0.88 -17.42
C SER A 345 -15.44 0.90 -15.93
N MET A 346 -14.32 1.52 -15.61
CA MET A 346 -13.84 1.70 -14.24
C MET A 346 -13.16 3.05 -14.05
N LEU A 347 -13.12 3.53 -12.82
CA LEU A 347 -12.21 4.57 -12.33
C LEU A 347 -11.97 4.37 -10.84
N HIS A 348 -10.92 5.00 -10.33
CA HIS A 348 -10.65 5.13 -8.91
C HIS A 348 -10.86 6.58 -8.49
N LEU A 349 -11.67 6.79 -7.45
CA LEU A 349 -11.90 8.09 -6.83
C LEU A 349 -11.11 8.15 -5.52
N ILE A 350 -9.94 8.77 -5.57
CA ILE A 350 -9.01 8.84 -4.46
C ILE A 350 -9.32 10.10 -3.65
N GLU A 351 -9.63 9.94 -2.37
CA GLU A 351 -9.90 11.06 -1.47
C GLU A 351 -8.59 11.75 -1.10
N GLY A 352 -8.62 13.07 -1.06
CA GLY A 352 -7.50 13.90 -0.64
C GLY A 352 -7.96 15.09 0.19
N GLU A 353 -7.04 15.64 0.97
CA GLU A 353 -7.21 16.89 1.71
C GLU A 353 -6.39 17.99 1.03
N SER A 354 -7.00 19.14 0.86
CA SER A 354 -6.36 20.32 0.30
C SER A 354 -6.68 21.55 1.16
N SER A 355 -6.10 22.69 0.85
CA SER A 355 -6.54 23.98 1.42
C SER A 355 -8.01 24.29 1.12
N TRP A 356 -8.61 23.61 0.16
CA TRP A 356 -10.04 23.72 -0.18
C TRP A 356 -10.92 22.72 0.60
N GLY A 357 -10.36 21.99 1.57
CA GLY A 357 -11.02 20.88 2.25
C GLY A 357 -10.89 19.59 1.47
N LYS A 358 -11.88 18.72 1.63
CA LYS A 358 -11.89 17.39 1.02
C LYS A 358 -12.09 17.46 -0.51
N VAL A 359 -11.24 16.78 -1.24
CA VAL A 359 -11.25 16.72 -2.70
C VAL A 359 -11.14 15.29 -3.19
N GLY A 360 -11.48 15.05 -4.45
CA GLY A 360 -11.36 13.73 -5.09
C GLY A 360 -10.47 13.77 -6.31
N TYR A 361 -9.51 12.86 -6.38
CA TYR A 361 -8.68 12.63 -7.55
C TYR A 361 -9.23 11.44 -8.36
N ILE A 362 -9.51 11.67 -9.64
CA ILE A 362 -9.97 10.63 -10.56
C ILE A 362 -8.75 10.02 -11.22
N TYR A 363 -8.52 8.73 -10.97
CA TYR A 363 -7.39 7.98 -11.49
C TYR A 363 -7.82 6.72 -12.24
N GLY A 364 -7.07 6.35 -13.28
CA GLY A 364 -7.29 5.11 -14.04
C GLY A 364 -8.69 4.99 -14.66
N LEU A 365 -9.24 6.11 -15.19
CA LEU A 365 -10.49 6.04 -15.94
C LEU A 365 -10.30 5.24 -17.22
N ALA A 366 -10.92 4.08 -17.29
CA ALA A 366 -10.85 3.17 -18.42
C ALA A 366 -12.24 2.72 -18.89
N THR A 367 -12.39 2.56 -20.20
CA THR A 367 -13.55 1.90 -20.81
C THR A 367 -13.05 0.82 -21.77
N ALA A 368 -13.53 -0.40 -21.58
CA ALA A 368 -13.15 -1.54 -22.37
C ALA A 368 -13.40 -1.28 -23.87
N PRO A 369 -12.50 -1.68 -24.78
CA PRO A 369 -12.58 -1.36 -26.21
C PRO A 369 -13.95 -1.62 -26.82
N ASN A 370 -14.58 -2.75 -26.50
CA ASN A 370 -15.90 -3.16 -27.00
C ASN A 370 -17.07 -2.30 -26.51
N TYR A 371 -16.85 -1.48 -25.47
CA TYR A 371 -17.87 -0.62 -24.87
C TYR A 371 -17.58 0.87 -25.08
N ARG A 372 -16.52 1.23 -25.84
CA ARG A 372 -16.21 2.63 -26.19
C ARG A 372 -17.30 3.24 -27.08
N CYS A 373 -17.44 4.55 -27.04
CA CYS A 373 -18.45 5.34 -27.78
C CYS A 373 -19.92 5.01 -27.44
N GLN A 374 -20.18 4.27 -26.34
CA GLN A 374 -21.52 3.92 -25.89
C GLN A 374 -21.97 4.70 -24.63
N GLY A 375 -21.22 5.71 -24.24
CA GLY A 375 -21.55 6.60 -23.12
C GLY A 375 -21.07 6.12 -21.74
N PHE A 376 -20.39 4.99 -21.62
CA PHE A 376 -19.93 4.46 -20.33
C PHE A 376 -18.99 5.41 -19.58
N ALA A 377 -18.06 6.09 -20.27
CA ALA A 377 -17.18 7.07 -19.66
C ALA A 377 -17.96 8.24 -19.02
N LYS A 378 -19.04 8.69 -19.66
CA LYS A 378 -19.91 9.72 -19.08
C LYS A 378 -20.63 9.20 -17.83
N GLN A 379 -21.25 8.02 -17.94
CA GLN A 379 -22.00 7.42 -16.82
C GLN A 379 -21.13 7.19 -15.58
N ILE A 380 -19.89 6.74 -15.77
CA ILE A 380 -18.99 6.47 -14.63
C ILE A 380 -18.52 7.76 -13.97
N LEU A 381 -18.30 8.83 -14.73
CA LEU A 381 -17.98 10.16 -14.19
C LEU A 381 -19.15 10.79 -13.45
N GLU A 382 -20.38 10.61 -13.94
CA GLU A 382 -21.59 11.03 -13.23
C GLU A 382 -21.71 10.32 -11.87
N LYS A 383 -21.43 9.01 -11.82
CA LYS A 383 -21.36 8.28 -10.54
C LYS A 383 -20.25 8.79 -9.62
N ALA A 384 -19.08 9.15 -10.17
CA ALA A 384 -18.00 9.73 -9.38
C ALA A 384 -18.40 11.07 -8.76
N MET A 385 -19.06 11.93 -9.50
CA MET A 385 -19.58 13.20 -8.99
C MET A 385 -20.63 12.99 -7.90
N GLU A 386 -21.55 12.02 -8.08
CA GLU A 386 -22.54 11.68 -7.07
C GLU A 386 -21.89 11.14 -5.78
N GLN A 387 -20.88 10.29 -5.91
CA GLN A 387 -20.12 9.77 -4.76
C GLN A 387 -19.34 10.89 -4.08
N ALA A 388 -18.64 11.73 -4.83
CA ALA A 388 -17.90 12.89 -4.32
C ALA A 388 -18.79 13.80 -3.47
N LYS A 389 -20.01 14.09 -3.96
CA LYS A 389 -20.99 14.85 -3.23
C LYS A 389 -21.40 14.18 -1.93
N LYS A 390 -21.74 12.87 -1.95
CA LYS A 390 -22.10 12.10 -0.76
C LYS A 390 -20.98 12.09 0.29
N SER A 391 -19.73 12.13 -0.16
CA SER A 391 -18.54 12.18 0.69
C SER A 391 -18.17 13.60 1.14
N GLY A 392 -18.92 14.63 0.75
CA GLY A 392 -18.65 16.03 1.12
C GLY A 392 -17.42 16.62 0.45
N MET A 393 -17.06 16.16 -0.74
CA MET A 393 -15.96 16.71 -1.51
C MET A 393 -16.35 18.04 -2.15
N VAL A 394 -15.46 19.02 -2.08
CA VAL A 394 -15.66 20.34 -2.69
C VAL A 394 -15.44 20.29 -4.20
N ALA A 395 -14.48 19.48 -4.63
CA ALA A 395 -14.12 19.38 -6.04
C ALA A 395 -13.59 17.99 -6.42
N LEU A 396 -13.64 17.71 -7.73
CA LEU A 396 -12.93 16.61 -8.40
C LEU A 396 -11.89 17.16 -9.35
N TRP A 397 -10.83 16.41 -9.52
CA TRP A 397 -9.78 16.72 -10.46
C TRP A 397 -9.13 15.46 -11.02
N ALA A 398 -8.44 15.60 -12.15
CA ALA A 398 -7.63 14.56 -12.77
C ALA A 398 -6.48 15.19 -13.55
N ILE A 399 -5.41 14.45 -13.74
CA ILE A 399 -4.33 14.79 -14.67
C ILE A 399 -4.49 13.92 -15.92
N GLN A 400 -4.23 14.47 -17.08
CA GLN A 400 -4.35 13.79 -18.35
C GLN A 400 -3.15 14.05 -19.26
N GLU A 401 -2.59 12.99 -19.79
CA GLU A 401 -1.47 13.03 -20.73
C GLU A 401 -1.89 13.51 -22.14
N ASN A 402 -3.16 13.34 -22.49
CA ASN A 402 -3.66 13.68 -23.81
C ASN A 402 -4.98 14.45 -23.79
N ARG A 403 -5.26 15.15 -24.90
CA ARG A 403 -6.45 16.02 -25.02
C ARG A 403 -7.78 15.28 -25.20
N SER A 404 -7.92 14.03 -24.78
CA SER A 404 -9.19 13.29 -24.81
C SER A 404 -10.26 13.84 -23.87
N TYR A 405 -9.88 14.77 -23.00
CA TYR A 405 -10.73 15.44 -21.99
C TYR A 405 -11.84 16.33 -22.58
N ARG A 406 -11.87 16.60 -23.88
CA ARG A 406 -12.92 17.41 -24.53
C ARG A 406 -14.34 16.93 -24.23
N ILE A 407 -14.52 15.60 -24.04
CA ILE A 407 -15.82 15.03 -23.65
C ILE A 407 -16.18 15.45 -22.23
N TRP A 408 -15.23 15.52 -21.32
CA TRP A 408 -15.46 15.91 -19.94
C TRP A 408 -15.86 17.38 -19.87
N GLN A 409 -15.16 18.26 -20.60
CA GLN A 409 -15.51 19.68 -20.68
C GLN A 409 -16.89 19.89 -21.28
N SER A 410 -17.16 19.30 -22.46
CA SER A 410 -18.41 19.56 -23.21
C SER A 410 -19.65 18.93 -22.60
N LYS A 411 -19.52 17.83 -21.85
CA LYS A 411 -20.65 17.05 -21.31
C LYS A 411 -20.82 17.18 -19.81
N LEU A 412 -19.74 17.41 -19.05
CA LEU A 412 -19.71 17.36 -17.59
C LEU A 412 -19.15 18.62 -16.94
N ASP A 413 -18.87 19.65 -17.75
CA ASP A 413 -18.43 20.97 -17.31
C ASP A 413 -17.14 20.96 -16.45
N PHE A 414 -16.19 20.08 -16.81
CA PHE A 414 -14.83 20.13 -16.28
C PHE A 414 -14.06 21.26 -16.94
N SER A 415 -13.22 21.95 -16.17
CA SER A 415 -12.36 23.04 -16.65
C SER A 415 -10.91 22.58 -16.69
N GLU A 416 -10.17 23.06 -17.68
CA GLU A 416 -8.72 22.91 -17.72
C GLU A 416 -8.06 23.85 -16.72
N ILE A 417 -7.11 23.34 -15.96
CA ILE A 417 -6.23 24.10 -15.08
C ILE A 417 -4.77 23.68 -15.34
N GLN A 418 -3.83 24.56 -15.02
CA GLN A 418 -2.41 24.21 -15.17
C GLN A 418 -2.02 23.15 -14.15
N ALA A 419 -1.42 22.06 -14.61
CA ALA A 419 -1.00 20.94 -13.75
C ALA A 419 0.02 21.35 -12.69
N GLU A 420 0.85 22.37 -12.96
CA GLU A 420 1.80 22.96 -11.99
C GLU A 420 1.13 23.49 -10.71
N ALA A 421 -0.17 23.80 -10.76
CA ALA A 421 -0.94 24.19 -9.59
C ALA A 421 -1.33 22.99 -8.70
N LEU A 422 -1.16 21.77 -9.19
CA LEU A 422 -1.56 20.52 -8.53
C LEU A 422 -0.32 19.73 -8.15
N LYS A 423 0.32 20.10 -7.04
CA LYS A 423 1.33 19.24 -6.40
C LYS A 423 0.63 18.40 -5.34
N PHE A 424 0.81 17.09 -5.41
CA PHE A 424 0.31 16.17 -4.39
C PHE A 424 1.44 15.38 -3.75
N GLU A 425 1.28 15.19 -2.47
CA GLU A 425 2.13 14.30 -1.68
C GLU A 425 1.25 13.14 -1.22
N THR A 426 1.66 11.91 -1.54
CA THR A 426 1.08 10.73 -0.95
C THR A 426 1.74 10.46 0.39
N GLU A 427 0.96 10.00 1.38
CA GLU A 427 1.51 9.74 2.72
C GLU A 427 2.60 8.66 2.72
N ASP A 428 2.54 7.74 1.79
CA ASP A 428 3.47 6.61 1.63
C ASP A 428 4.52 6.83 0.52
N GLY A 429 4.51 8.00 -0.15
CA GLY A 429 5.41 8.32 -1.25
C GLY A 429 5.09 7.55 -2.54
N PHE A 430 3.83 7.11 -2.71
CA PHE A 430 3.42 6.46 -3.95
C PHE A 430 3.46 7.46 -5.11
N ASP A 431 4.11 7.06 -6.19
CA ASP A 431 4.17 7.81 -7.44
C ASP A 431 3.07 7.30 -8.39
N PHE A 432 2.17 8.19 -8.80
CA PHE A 432 1.14 7.89 -9.78
C PHE A 432 1.67 7.91 -11.22
N GLY A 433 2.96 8.14 -11.42
CA GLY A 433 3.60 8.18 -12.75
C GLY A 433 3.28 9.44 -13.56
N GLU A 434 2.79 10.49 -12.91
CA GLU A 434 2.36 11.72 -13.58
C GLU A 434 3.50 12.73 -13.72
N ASN A 435 3.54 13.43 -14.85
CA ASN A 435 4.50 14.48 -15.13
C ASN A 435 3.81 15.85 -15.16
N PRO A 436 3.88 16.65 -14.07
CA PRO A 436 3.22 17.96 -13.99
C PRO A 436 3.70 18.97 -15.02
N GLU A 437 4.86 18.76 -15.67
CA GLU A 437 5.40 19.66 -16.69
C GLU A 437 4.74 19.47 -18.05
N THR A 438 4.23 18.28 -18.35
CA THR A 438 3.66 17.91 -19.65
C THR A 438 2.16 17.63 -19.62
N ASP A 439 1.61 17.32 -18.44
CA ASP A 439 0.24 16.86 -18.27
C ASP A 439 -0.73 18.01 -18.04
N PHE A 440 -1.99 17.81 -18.40
CA PHE A 440 -3.05 18.79 -18.24
C PHE A 440 -3.93 18.44 -17.04
N GLY A 441 -4.09 19.40 -16.12
CA GLY A 441 -5.06 19.29 -15.04
C GLY A 441 -6.48 19.60 -15.55
N ILE A 442 -7.44 18.80 -15.15
CA ILE A 442 -8.87 19.09 -15.31
C ILE A 442 -9.54 19.10 -13.94
N PHE A 443 -10.51 19.99 -13.77
CA PHE A 443 -11.10 20.29 -12.48
C PHE A 443 -12.61 20.48 -12.60
N ARG A 444 -13.36 20.02 -11.57
CA ARG A 444 -14.82 20.15 -11.50
C ARG A 444 -15.25 20.51 -10.08
N ILE A 445 -15.92 21.65 -9.92
CA ILE A 445 -16.55 22.02 -8.65
C ILE A 445 -17.74 21.09 -8.40
N ILE A 446 -17.78 20.46 -7.24
CA ILE A 446 -18.87 19.55 -6.80
C ILE A 446 -19.82 20.27 -5.86
N ASP A 447 -19.29 21.05 -4.93
CA ASP A 447 -20.07 21.91 -4.03
C ASP A 447 -19.72 23.38 -4.27
N MET A 448 -20.59 24.06 -5.01
CA MET A 448 -20.39 25.47 -5.37
C MET A 448 -20.44 26.39 -4.15
N GLN A 449 -21.31 26.10 -3.19
CA GLN A 449 -21.41 26.95 -1.99
C GLN A 449 -20.15 26.83 -1.13
N ALA A 450 -19.66 25.62 -0.92
CA ALA A 450 -18.41 25.39 -0.20
C ALA A 450 -17.23 26.08 -0.92
N TYR A 451 -17.14 25.94 -2.24
CA TYR A 451 -16.10 26.59 -3.04
C TYR A 451 -16.13 28.12 -2.91
N LEU A 452 -17.30 28.75 -3.12
CA LEU A 452 -17.44 30.20 -3.00
C LEU A 452 -17.21 30.68 -1.57
N SER A 453 -17.54 29.88 -0.56
CA SER A 453 -17.27 30.22 0.86
C SER A 453 -15.78 30.29 1.14
N LEU A 454 -14.99 29.38 0.58
CA LEU A 454 -13.54 29.43 0.67
C LEU A 454 -12.97 30.69 -0.01
N TYR A 455 -13.45 30.98 -1.21
CA TYR A 455 -13.04 32.21 -1.91
C TYR A 455 -13.37 33.47 -1.10
N ALA A 456 -14.58 33.55 -0.53
CA ALA A 456 -14.99 34.68 0.30
C ALA A 456 -14.13 34.85 1.56
N GLN A 457 -13.70 33.75 2.17
CA GLN A 457 -12.80 33.78 3.34
C GLN A 457 -11.40 34.30 2.98
N GLU A 458 -10.89 33.94 1.81
CA GLU A 458 -9.60 34.47 1.31
C GLU A 458 -9.68 35.94 0.88
N HIS A 459 -10.86 36.39 0.46
CA HIS A 459 -11.12 37.73 -0.07
C HIS A 459 -12.28 38.41 0.70
N PRO A 460 -12.14 38.71 2.00
CA PRO A 460 -13.24 39.22 2.81
C PRO A 460 -13.77 40.59 2.37
N GLU A 461 -12.96 41.35 1.66
CA GLU A 461 -13.34 42.64 1.07
C GLU A 461 -14.19 42.50 -0.19
N PHE A 462 -14.22 41.30 -0.80
CA PHE A 462 -14.93 41.05 -2.03
C PHE A 462 -16.43 40.97 -1.80
N SER A 463 -17.21 41.73 -2.54
CA SER A 463 -18.66 41.75 -2.46
C SER A 463 -19.26 41.69 -3.85
N THR A 464 -20.06 40.68 -4.13
CA THR A 464 -20.71 40.50 -5.42
C THR A 464 -21.92 39.59 -5.34
N GLN A 465 -22.71 39.59 -6.43
CA GLN A 465 -23.80 38.64 -6.62
C GLN A 465 -23.56 37.84 -7.90
N ILE A 466 -23.63 36.53 -7.84
CA ILE A 466 -23.34 35.61 -8.93
C ILE A 466 -24.54 34.69 -9.13
N SER A 467 -25.05 34.64 -10.35
CA SER A 467 -26.03 33.61 -10.75
C SER A 467 -25.28 32.44 -11.41
N VAL A 468 -25.44 31.27 -10.84
CA VAL A 468 -24.82 30.03 -11.34
C VAL A 468 -25.87 29.17 -12.00
N GLU A 469 -25.57 28.65 -13.19
CA GLU A 469 -26.36 27.61 -13.87
C GLU A 469 -25.47 26.37 -14.07
N ASP A 470 -25.74 25.31 -13.30
CA ASP A 470 -25.08 24.02 -13.41
C ASP A 470 -26.08 22.96 -13.90
N LYS A 471 -25.97 22.58 -15.18
CA LYS A 471 -26.87 21.61 -15.81
C LYS A 471 -26.57 20.17 -15.43
N VAL A 472 -25.37 19.91 -14.89
CA VAL A 472 -24.90 18.57 -14.51
C VAL A 472 -25.20 18.30 -13.04
N LEU A 473 -24.99 19.31 -12.18
CA LEU A 473 -25.32 19.29 -10.76
C LEU A 473 -26.31 20.44 -10.46
N PRO A 474 -27.62 20.23 -10.70
CA PRO A 474 -28.62 21.30 -10.58
C PRO A 474 -28.66 21.98 -9.21
N GLU A 475 -28.26 21.26 -8.17
CA GLU A 475 -28.14 21.79 -6.82
C GLU A 475 -27.11 22.90 -6.66
N ASN A 476 -26.12 23.00 -7.55
CA ASN A 476 -25.19 24.11 -7.61
C ASN A 476 -25.82 25.36 -8.23
N SER A 477 -26.94 25.22 -8.94
CA SER A 477 -27.62 26.35 -9.55
C SER A 477 -28.29 27.23 -8.50
N GLY A 478 -28.25 28.54 -8.72
CA GLY A 478 -28.87 29.52 -7.84
C GLY A 478 -28.15 30.87 -7.86
N LEU A 479 -28.69 31.79 -7.06
CA LEU A 479 -28.12 33.11 -6.87
C LEU A 479 -27.30 33.11 -5.58
N TYR A 480 -26.00 33.35 -5.71
CA TYR A 480 -25.05 33.41 -4.61
C TYR A 480 -24.69 34.88 -4.34
N GLN A 481 -24.86 35.29 -3.09
CA GLN A 481 -24.40 36.59 -2.63
C GLN A 481 -23.15 36.41 -1.76
N ILE A 482 -22.06 37.03 -2.15
CA ILE A 482 -20.80 37.05 -1.42
C ILE A 482 -20.69 38.43 -0.79
N GLN A 483 -20.49 38.47 0.54
CA GLN A 483 -20.31 39.71 1.27
C GLN A 483 -19.65 39.45 2.64
N ASN A 484 -18.67 40.27 3.02
CA ASN A 484 -18.00 40.21 4.31
C ASN A 484 -17.47 38.81 4.68
N GLY A 485 -16.83 38.14 3.73
CA GLY A 485 -16.26 36.81 3.92
C GLY A 485 -17.31 35.68 4.02
N SER A 486 -18.58 35.94 3.71
CA SER A 486 -19.67 34.98 3.82
C SER A 486 -20.41 34.82 2.50
N VAL A 487 -21.00 33.63 2.31
CA VAL A 487 -21.79 33.32 1.13
C VAL A 487 -23.19 32.86 1.52
N THR A 488 -24.19 33.47 0.94
CA THR A 488 -25.57 33.05 1.06
C THR A 488 -26.13 32.65 -0.31
N LYS A 489 -26.89 31.56 -0.34
CA LYS A 489 -27.55 31.08 -1.55
C LYS A 489 -29.05 31.32 -1.45
N SER A 490 -29.63 31.81 -2.55
CA SER A 490 -31.09 31.98 -2.70
C SER A 490 -31.59 31.31 -3.97
N THR A 491 -32.86 31.07 -4.03
CA THR A 491 -33.53 30.46 -5.20
C THR A 491 -33.88 31.48 -6.30
N GLY A 492 -33.47 32.75 -6.14
CA GLY A 492 -33.66 33.81 -7.15
C GLY A 492 -32.82 33.58 -8.40
N GLU A 493 -33.30 33.97 -9.54
CA GLU A 493 -32.54 34.00 -10.80
C GLU A 493 -32.25 35.45 -11.20
N ASN A 494 -31.02 35.70 -11.59
CA ASN A 494 -30.69 36.96 -12.30
C ASN A 494 -30.44 36.58 -13.75
N GLU A 495 -31.43 36.85 -14.61
CA GLU A 495 -31.40 36.45 -16.02
C GLU A 495 -30.26 37.07 -16.82
N ASN A 496 -29.65 38.15 -16.34
CA ASN A 496 -28.67 38.92 -17.10
C ASN A 496 -27.21 38.50 -16.87
N CYS A 497 -26.92 37.57 -15.97
CA CYS A 497 -25.53 37.19 -15.66
C CYS A 497 -25.43 35.74 -15.10
N ARG A 498 -25.71 34.77 -15.95
CA ARG A 498 -25.54 33.33 -15.58
C ARG A 498 -24.13 32.88 -15.89
N SER A 499 -23.40 32.39 -14.91
CA SER A 499 -22.08 31.80 -15.07
C SER A 499 -22.12 30.27 -14.88
N LYS A 500 -21.35 29.55 -15.68
CA LYS A 500 -21.14 28.11 -15.48
C LYS A 500 -20.09 27.88 -14.40
N PRO A 501 -20.06 26.69 -13.73
CA PRO A 501 -19.02 26.35 -12.77
C PRO A 501 -17.59 26.55 -13.31
N ALA A 502 -17.34 26.18 -14.57
CA ALA A 502 -16.08 26.39 -15.25
C ALA A 502 -15.65 27.87 -15.33
N GLU A 503 -16.60 28.78 -15.57
CA GLU A 503 -16.36 30.22 -15.61
C GLU A 503 -16.11 30.80 -14.21
N ILE A 504 -16.73 30.25 -13.19
CA ILE A 504 -16.51 30.62 -11.80
C ILE A 504 -15.07 30.32 -11.41
N LEU A 505 -14.59 29.11 -11.72
CA LEU A 505 -13.21 28.72 -11.46
C LEU A 505 -12.18 29.69 -12.07
N GLN A 506 -12.43 30.13 -13.29
CA GLN A 506 -11.55 31.07 -13.98
C GLN A 506 -11.61 32.51 -13.41
N LYS A 507 -12.80 32.94 -13.01
CA LYS A 507 -13.03 34.33 -12.52
C LYS A 507 -12.66 34.49 -11.03
N MET A 508 -12.74 33.43 -10.27
CA MET A 508 -12.60 33.42 -8.82
C MET A 508 -11.68 32.25 -8.36
N PRO A 509 -10.41 32.29 -8.78
CA PRO A 509 -9.47 31.24 -8.37
C PRO A 509 -9.17 31.37 -6.88
N ILE A 510 -9.17 30.24 -6.16
CA ILE A 510 -8.76 30.19 -4.75
C ILE A 510 -7.23 30.05 -4.72
N SER A 511 -6.57 30.91 -3.94
CA SER A 511 -5.12 30.83 -3.74
C SER A 511 -4.79 29.66 -2.81
N GLY A 512 -3.65 29.04 -3.00
CA GLY A 512 -3.12 28.02 -2.08
C GLY A 512 -3.32 26.56 -2.49
N GLY A 513 -3.88 26.26 -3.67
CA GLY A 513 -4.04 24.89 -4.17
C GLY A 513 -2.73 24.16 -4.53
N LYS A 514 -1.60 24.52 -3.90
CA LYS A 514 -0.27 24.02 -4.29
C LYS A 514 0.09 22.65 -3.72
N VAL A 515 -0.58 22.17 -2.70
CA VAL A 515 -0.26 20.86 -2.08
C VAL A 515 -1.56 20.14 -1.80
N LEU A 516 -1.88 19.16 -2.61
CA LEU A 516 -2.88 18.16 -2.32
C LEU A 516 -2.19 17.05 -1.51
N LYS A 517 -2.56 16.92 -0.23
CA LYS A 517 -2.28 15.67 0.49
C LYS A 517 -3.35 14.68 0.09
N ILE A 518 -2.97 13.72 -0.69
CA ILE A 518 -3.81 12.55 -0.93
C ILE A 518 -3.65 11.67 0.31
N ALA A 519 -4.73 11.52 1.08
CA ALA A 519 -4.81 10.47 2.08
C ALA A 519 -4.84 9.15 1.32
N VAL A 520 -3.67 8.61 1.07
CA VAL A 520 -3.57 7.22 0.70
C VAL A 520 -4.11 6.46 1.90
N VAL A 521 -5.17 5.67 1.70
CA VAL A 521 -5.49 4.58 2.64
C VAL A 521 -4.17 3.86 2.83
N SER A 522 -3.56 4.05 4.00
CA SER A 522 -2.22 3.56 4.28
C SER A 522 -2.10 2.15 3.73
N ARG A 523 -1.05 1.87 2.96
CA ARG A 523 -0.70 0.50 2.57
C ARG A 523 -0.52 -0.28 3.86
N GLN A 524 -1.61 -0.85 4.32
CA GLN A 524 -1.65 -1.64 5.53
C GLN A 524 -1.38 -3.06 5.08
N HIS A 525 -0.15 -3.49 5.25
CA HIS A 525 0.25 -4.89 5.12
C HIS A 525 -0.09 -5.65 6.38
#